data_140eeda71df0c0b30f437c44a0acd011
#
_entry.id   140eeda71df0c0b30f437c44a0acd011
#
_cell.length_a   1.000
_cell.length_b   1.000
_cell.length_c   1.000
_cell.angle_alpha   90.00
_cell.angle_beta   90.00
_cell.angle_gamma   90.00
#
_symmetry.space_group_name_H-M   'P 1'
#
loop_
_entity.id
_entity.type
_entity.pdbx_description
1 polymer ?
#
loop_
_entity_poly.entity_id
_entity_poly.type
_entity_poly.pdbx_seq_one_letter_code
_entity_poly.pdbx_strand_id
1 'polypeptide(L)'
;MSGAMVLIVAVIATSCRSLAETNDNSATSDPQENSGALKAANYFINSLSDDLKSKLLFELKDDERFNWHYIPRERKGLSFELLSGDQREKGDALLKACLSNQGMSKTKEIMSLELVLREIENRLPNDRYRNPENYYFSIFGTPSASAPWGWRFEGHHLSLNFSSITGKIDGVTPSFMGSNPAIAKAGTYKGKEVLKQEQQLGKQLYNGLSDSQKKIATLDLEWEDILTKADKRVTLDKLEGLKVSELNKDQRKIFDDLLQVYLGNLEKYITLYYMQRIDDNGGIGNMYFAWAGSPTKGKHYYRIHGATLLIEYDNSQNDANHVHSVLRDVQNDFGEDLLRKHYKTTKHD
;
A
#
# COMPACT_ATOMS: atom_id res chain seq x y z
N MET A 1 74.28 -14.52 33.03
CA MET A 1 72.98 -14.88 33.59
C MET A 1 71.90 -14.17 32.78
N SER A 2 71.36 -14.93 31.83
CA SER A 2 70.47 -14.38 30.81
C SER A 2 69.03 -14.73 31.20
N GLY A 3 68.20 -13.71 31.48
CA GLY A 3 66.77 -13.88 31.79
C GLY A 3 65.95 -13.60 30.53
N ALA A 4 65.38 -14.62 29.94
CA ALA A 4 64.49 -14.51 28.80
C ALA A 4 63.09 -14.09 29.27
N MET A 5 62.66 -12.91 28.79
CA MET A 5 61.31 -12.36 29.01
C MET A 5 60.38 -12.88 27.92
N VAL A 6 59.49 -13.79 28.30
CA VAL A 6 58.44 -14.32 27.41
C VAL A 6 57.31 -13.31 27.33
N LEU A 7 57.10 -12.73 26.14
CA LEU A 7 56.00 -11.86 25.85
C LEU A 7 54.77 -12.75 25.47
N ILE A 8 53.79 -12.76 26.36
CA ILE A 8 52.50 -13.39 26.08
C ILE A 8 51.65 -12.36 25.33
N VAL A 9 51.47 -12.55 24.03
CA VAL A 9 50.50 -11.79 23.24
C VAL A 9 49.10 -12.37 23.50
N ALA A 10 48.31 -11.69 24.29
CA ALA A 10 46.90 -12.00 24.45
C ALA A 10 46.14 -11.51 23.21
N VAL A 11 45.73 -12.42 22.35
CA VAL A 11 44.80 -12.15 21.25
C VAL A 11 43.42 -11.98 21.87
N ILE A 12 43.00 -10.73 22.00
CA ILE A 12 41.62 -10.40 22.35
C ILE A 12 40.75 -10.68 21.11
N ALA A 13 40.17 -11.85 21.05
CA ALA A 13 39.08 -12.14 20.12
C ALA A 13 37.85 -11.34 20.57
N THR A 14 37.65 -10.18 20.00
CA THR A 14 36.39 -9.43 20.14
C THR A 14 35.33 -10.16 19.31
N SER A 15 34.65 -11.12 19.92
CA SER A 15 33.43 -11.68 19.38
C SER A 15 32.38 -10.57 19.40
N CYS A 16 31.99 -10.08 18.24
CA CYS A 16 30.72 -9.39 18.06
C CYS A 16 29.60 -10.38 18.42
N ARG A 17 29.24 -10.39 19.71
CA ARG A 17 27.93 -10.89 20.12
C ARG A 17 26.94 -9.83 19.64
N SER A 18 26.23 -10.15 18.56
CA SER A 18 24.97 -9.52 18.23
C SER A 18 24.10 -9.50 19.49
N LEU A 19 23.55 -8.34 19.79
CA LEU A 19 22.50 -8.15 20.76
C LEU A 19 21.24 -8.93 20.29
N ALA A 20 21.25 -10.21 20.52
CA ALA A 20 20.04 -11.00 20.73
C ALA A 20 19.72 -10.85 22.23
N GLU A 21 19.23 -9.67 22.62
CA GLU A 21 18.41 -9.62 23.81
C GLU A 21 17.18 -10.47 23.51
N THR A 22 17.12 -11.60 24.15
CA THR A 22 15.93 -12.42 24.33
C THR A 22 14.91 -11.58 25.09
N ASN A 23 14.21 -10.70 24.37
CA ASN A 23 12.88 -10.29 24.78
C ASN A 23 11.97 -11.46 24.42
N ASP A 24 11.81 -12.35 25.41
CA ASP A 24 10.68 -13.24 25.55
C ASP A 24 9.42 -12.36 25.79
N ASN A 25 9.02 -11.64 24.76
CA ASN A 25 7.70 -11.11 24.58
C ASN A 25 7.12 -11.93 23.42
N SER A 26 6.46 -13.05 23.80
CA SER A 26 5.31 -13.48 23.02
C SER A 26 4.47 -12.22 22.77
N ALA A 27 4.59 -11.65 21.57
CA ALA A 27 3.77 -10.54 21.13
C ALA A 27 2.33 -11.07 20.98
N THR A 28 1.68 -11.25 22.12
CA THR A 28 0.23 -11.17 22.19
C THR A 28 -0.06 -9.74 21.80
N SER A 29 -0.39 -9.54 20.50
CA SER A 29 -0.93 -8.27 20.03
C SER A 29 -2.00 -7.85 21.02
N ASP A 30 -1.77 -6.72 21.69
CA ASP A 30 -2.70 -6.20 22.70
C ASP A 30 -4.10 -6.14 22.07
N PRO A 31 -5.13 -6.75 22.66
CA PRO A 31 -6.50 -6.66 22.16
C PRO A 31 -6.96 -5.21 21.96
N GLN A 32 -6.31 -4.25 22.62
CA GLN A 32 -6.58 -2.83 22.54
C GLN A 32 -6.11 -2.19 21.22
N GLU A 33 -5.02 -2.64 20.61
CA GLU A 33 -4.57 -2.16 19.29
C GLU A 33 -5.50 -2.60 18.15
N ASN A 34 -6.14 -3.76 18.29
CA ASN A 34 -7.05 -4.31 17.28
C ASN A 34 -8.45 -3.66 17.27
N SER A 35 -8.80 -2.89 18.30
CA SER A 35 -10.09 -2.21 18.39
C SER A 35 -10.12 -0.83 17.72
N GLY A 36 -8.97 -0.31 17.26
CA GLY A 36 -8.84 1.06 16.75
C GLY A 36 -9.75 1.35 15.57
N ALA A 37 -9.67 0.52 14.51
CA ALA A 37 -10.49 0.70 13.32
C ALA A 37 -11.99 0.48 13.57
N LEU A 38 -12.35 -0.54 14.36
CA LEU A 38 -13.74 -0.81 14.75
C LEU A 38 -14.32 0.37 15.53
N LYS A 39 -13.59 0.87 16.52
CA LYS A 39 -14.01 2.03 17.32
C LYS A 39 -14.15 3.28 16.47
N ALA A 40 -13.18 3.56 15.61
CA ALA A 40 -13.20 4.71 14.71
C ALA A 40 -14.38 4.64 13.72
N ALA A 41 -14.65 3.45 13.13
CA ALA A 41 -15.79 3.26 12.23
C ALA A 41 -17.11 3.54 12.94
N ASN A 42 -17.33 3.01 14.15
CA ASN A 42 -18.54 3.25 14.92
C ASN A 42 -18.69 4.73 15.32
N TYR A 43 -17.61 5.42 15.72
CA TYR A 43 -17.66 6.86 16.00
C TYR A 43 -17.98 7.69 14.77
N PHE A 44 -17.44 7.32 13.61
CA PHE A 44 -17.76 7.98 12.35
C PHE A 44 -19.24 7.79 11.99
N ILE A 45 -19.74 6.55 11.95
CA ILE A 45 -21.14 6.22 11.67
C ILE A 45 -22.10 6.96 12.61
N ASN A 46 -21.81 6.93 13.92
CA ASN A 46 -22.68 7.54 14.92
C ASN A 46 -22.73 9.09 14.86
N SER A 47 -21.78 9.73 14.18
CA SER A 47 -21.77 11.18 13.98
C SER A 47 -22.63 11.65 12.79
N LEU A 48 -23.10 10.70 11.97
CA LEU A 48 -23.81 11.00 10.73
C LEU A 48 -25.31 11.02 10.91
N SER A 49 -26.00 11.89 10.16
CA SER A 49 -27.44 11.81 9.97
C SER A 49 -27.84 10.56 9.18
N ASP A 50 -29.11 10.16 9.24
CA ASP A 50 -29.60 9.00 8.51
C ASP A 50 -29.45 9.14 6.99
N ASP A 51 -29.58 10.35 6.45
CA ASP A 51 -29.30 10.62 5.02
C ASP A 51 -27.84 10.36 4.66
N LEU A 52 -26.88 10.77 5.48
CA LEU A 52 -25.44 10.51 5.24
C LEU A 52 -25.10 9.02 5.47
N LYS A 53 -25.71 8.38 6.47
CA LYS A 53 -25.55 6.93 6.67
C LYS A 53 -26.03 6.11 5.48
N SER A 54 -27.15 6.50 4.87
CA SER A 54 -27.67 5.81 3.68
C SER A 54 -26.75 5.86 2.48
N LYS A 55 -25.85 6.87 2.41
CA LYS A 55 -24.80 6.99 1.38
C LYS A 55 -23.56 6.19 1.74
N LEU A 56 -23.27 6.02 3.04
CA LEU A 56 -22.07 5.36 3.55
C LEU A 56 -22.16 3.84 3.59
N LEU A 57 -23.33 3.31 3.99
CA LEU A 57 -23.51 1.91 4.41
C LEU A 57 -24.04 1.03 3.27
N PHE A 58 -23.37 -0.09 3.05
CA PHE A 58 -23.70 -1.11 2.07
C PHE A 58 -23.77 -2.49 2.76
N GLU A 59 -24.54 -3.41 2.18
CA GLU A 59 -24.47 -4.81 2.57
C GLU A 59 -23.07 -5.37 2.31
N LEU A 60 -22.59 -6.29 3.16
CA LEU A 60 -21.28 -6.94 2.96
C LEU A 60 -21.18 -7.67 1.62
N LYS A 61 -22.29 -8.23 1.15
CA LYS A 61 -22.40 -8.96 -0.12
C LYS A 61 -22.66 -8.08 -1.33
N ASP A 62 -22.82 -6.77 -1.16
CA ASP A 62 -23.04 -5.83 -2.27
C ASP A 62 -21.85 -5.86 -3.23
N ASP A 63 -22.10 -5.97 -4.53
CA ASP A 63 -21.08 -5.98 -5.57
C ASP A 63 -20.29 -4.66 -5.62
N GLU A 64 -20.84 -3.57 -5.07
CA GLU A 64 -20.11 -2.31 -4.90
C GLU A 64 -18.82 -2.48 -4.11
N ARG A 65 -18.72 -3.47 -3.22
CA ARG A 65 -17.51 -3.81 -2.49
C ARG A 65 -16.32 -4.08 -3.41
N PHE A 66 -16.56 -4.61 -4.60
CA PHE A 66 -15.55 -4.96 -5.60
C PHE A 66 -15.45 -3.93 -6.73
N ASN A 67 -16.34 -2.94 -6.76
CA ASN A 67 -16.39 -1.89 -7.78
C ASN A 67 -15.45 -0.73 -7.45
N TRP A 68 -14.20 -1.04 -7.15
CA TRP A 68 -13.17 -0.04 -6.90
C TRP A 68 -12.59 0.52 -8.20
N HIS A 69 -12.10 1.75 -8.18
CA HIS A 69 -11.41 2.33 -9.33
C HIS A 69 -10.60 3.57 -8.95
N TYR A 70 -9.64 3.93 -9.81
CA TYR A 70 -8.74 5.08 -9.61
C TYR A 70 -8.86 6.19 -10.66
N ILE A 71 -9.63 5.99 -11.74
CA ILE A 71 -9.90 7.06 -12.74
C ILE A 71 -10.96 8.04 -12.24
N PRO A 72 -11.06 9.26 -12.82
CA PRO A 72 -12.20 10.16 -12.57
C PRO A 72 -13.49 9.53 -13.07
N ARG A 73 -14.42 9.26 -12.15
CA ARG A 73 -15.76 8.72 -12.47
C ARG A 73 -16.73 9.04 -11.33
N GLU A 74 -18.01 8.90 -11.59
CA GLU A 74 -19.02 8.87 -10.53
C GLU A 74 -18.78 7.70 -9.59
N ARG A 75 -18.95 7.92 -8.30
CA ARG A 75 -18.78 6.91 -7.25
C ARG A 75 -19.98 6.87 -6.34
N LYS A 76 -20.32 5.70 -5.88
CA LYS A 76 -21.17 5.53 -4.71
C LYS A 76 -20.35 5.79 -3.44
N GLY A 77 -21.04 5.88 -2.32
CA GLY A 77 -20.41 6.18 -1.03
C GLY A 77 -20.69 7.60 -0.56
N LEU A 78 -20.24 7.89 0.65
CA LEU A 78 -20.38 9.20 1.29
C LEU A 78 -19.20 10.09 0.89
N SER A 79 -19.49 11.15 0.12
CA SER A 79 -18.48 12.13 -0.30
C SER A 79 -17.89 12.87 0.90
N PHE A 80 -16.56 13.04 0.89
CA PHE A 80 -15.85 13.85 1.86
C PHE A 80 -16.30 15.32 1.86
N GLU A 81 -16.74 15.83 0.69
CA GLU A 81 -17.32 17.18 0.54
C GLU A 81 -18.56 17.41 1.44
N LEU A 82 -19.37 16.36 1.68
CA LEU A 82 -20.61 16.45 2.46
C LEU A 82 -20.40 16.45 3.98
N LEU A 83 -19.17 16.19 4.44
CA LEU A 83 -18.88 16.06 5.85
C LEU A 83 -18.61 17.42 6.51
N SER A 84 -19.18 17.63 7.71
CA SER A 84 -18.80 18.73 8.60
C SER A 84 -17.37 18.57 9.12
N GLY A 85 -16.80 19.59 9.74
CA GLY A 85 -15.44 19.52 10.32
C GLY A 85 -15.27 18.36 11.30
N ASP A 86 -16.18 18.19 12.28
CA ASP A 86 -16.17 17.09 13.24
C ASP A 86 -16.30 15.70 12.57
N GLN A 87 -17.16 15.60 11.55
CA GLN A 87 -17.33 14.35 10.78
C GLN A 87 -16.08 14.02 9.95
N ARG A 88 -15.41 15.03 9.38
CA ARG A 88 -14.11 14.85 8.68
C ARG A 88 -13.03 14.33 9.62
N GLU A 89 -12.94 14.89 10.83
CA GLU A 89 -11.98 14.40 11.84
C GLU A 89 -12.22 12.93 12.20
N LYS A 90 -13.48 12.50 12.30
CA LYS A 90 -13.83 11.09 12.55
C LYS A 90 -13.55 10.17 11.35
N GLY A 91 -13.80 10.64 10.13
CA GLY A 91 -13.37 9.94 8.90
C GLY A 91 -11.85 9.82 8.81
N ASP A 92 -11.11 10.88 9.12
CA ASP A 92 -9.65 10.86 9.20
C ASP A 92 -9.14 9.93 10.31
N ALA A 93 -9.85 9.82 11.44
CA ALA A 93 -9.51 8.87 12.49
C ALA A 93 -9.67 7.40 12.02
N LEU A 94 -10.67 7.12 11.18
CA LEU A 94 -10.81 5.79 10.57
C LEU A 94 -9.64 5.48 9.61
N LEU A 95 -9.23 6.46 8.80
CA LEU A 95 -8.03 6.31 7.96
C LEU A 95 -6.77 6.08 8.81
N LYS A 96 -6.54 6.87 9.85
CA LYS A 96 -5.40 6.76 10.76
C LYS A 96 -5.34 5.44 11.53
N ALA A 97 -6.47 4.78 11.74
CA ALA A 97 -6.50 3.47 12.38
C ALA A 97 -5.89 2.36 11.50
N CYS A 98 -5.70 2.62 10.21
CA CYS A 98 -5.16 1.65 9.24
C CYS A 98 -3.91 2.17 8.50
N LEU A 99 -3.69 3.49 8.47
CA LEU A 99 -2.58 4.13 7.77
C LEU A 99 -1.59 4.74 8.76
N SER A 100 -0.31 4.57 8.49
CA SER A 100 0.77 5.29 9.15
C SER A 100 0.72 6.79 8.84
N ASN A 101 1.56 7.58 9.50
CA ASN A 101 1.74 8.99 9.17
C ASN A 101 2.18 9.18 7.71
N GLN A 102 3.02 8.28 7.16
CA GLN A 102 3.41 8.29 5.75
C GLN A 102 2.20 8.04 4.84
N GLY A 103 1.40 7.02 5.10
CA GLY A 103 0.20 6.71 4.33
C GLY A 103 -0.85 7.83 4.38
N MET A 104 -1.06 8.42 5.55
CA MET A 104 -1.93 9.59 5.71
C MET A 104 -1.45 10.80 4.92
N SER A 105 -0.14 11.10 4.98
CA SER A 105 0.45 12.22 4.21
C SER A 105 0.26 12.00 2.72
N LYS A 106 0.64 10.82 2.19
CA LYS A 106 0.42 10.48 0.77
C LYS A 106 -1.04 10.59 0.36
N THR A 107 -1.97 10.07 1.18
CA THR A 107 -3.42 10.16 0.93
C THR A 107 -3.85 11.63 0.75
N LYS A 108 -3.51 12.50 1.69
CA LYS A 108 -3.87 13.93 1.62
C LYS A 108 -3.16 14.66 0.47
N GLU A 109 -1.92 14.28 0.18
CA GLU A 109 -1.19 14.87 -0.93
C GLU A 109 -1.75 14.45 -2.29
N ILE A 110 -2.17 13.18 -2.47
CA ILE A 110 -2.87 12.72 -3.67
C ILE A 110 -4.18 13.49 -3.86
N MET A 111 -4.98 13.64 -2.81
CA MET A 111 -6.21 14.46 -2.86
C MET A 111 -5.89 15.88 -3.32
N SER A 112 -4.81 16.49 -2.85
CA SER A 112 -4.41 17.85 -3.21
C SER A 112 -3.88 18.00 -4.64
N LEU A 113 -3.54 16.90 -5.35
CA LEU A 113 -3.17 16.94 -6.77
C LEU A 113 -4.32 17.40 -7.66
N GLU A 114 -5.57 17.30 -7.21
CA GLU A 114 -6.70 17.88 -7.94
C GLU A 114 -6.54 19.40 -8.10
N LEU A 115 -5.95 20.11 -7.12
CA LEU A 115 -5.65 21.54 -7.25
C LEU A 115 -4.54 21.79 -8.28
N VAL A 116 -3.54 20.91 -8.36
CA VAL A 116 -2.48 20.96 -9.37
C VAL A 116 -3.07 20.78 -10.77
N LEU A 117 -3.92 19.78 -10.94
CA LEU A 117 -4.61 19.52 -12.21
C LEU A 117 -5.56 20.66 -12.58
N ARG A 118 -6.28 21.23 -11.61
CA ARG A 118 -7.12 22.40 -11.81
C ARG A 118 -6.33 23.58 -12.42
N GLU A 119 -5.13 23.84 -11.89
CA GLU A 119 -4.23 24.86 -12.40
C GLU A 119 -3.69 24.53 -13.81
N ILE A 120 -3.19 23.31 -14.01
CA ILE A 120 -2.65 22.85 -15.30
C ILE A 120 -3.73 22.89 -16.42
N GLU A 121 -4.95 22.50 -16.08
CA GLU A 121 -6.09 22.47 -17.01
C GLU A 121 -6.78 23.83 -17.15
N ASN A 122 -6.27 24.91 -16.51
CA ASN A 122 -6.83 26.25 -16.50
C ASN A 122 -8.33 26.29 -16.11
N ARG A 123 -8.74 25.48 -15.12
CA ARG A 123 -10.12 25.42 -14.63
C ARG A 123 -10.40 26.51 -13.62
N LEU A 124 -11.66 26.86 -13.47
CA LEU A 124 -12.09 27.83 -12.47
C LEU A 124 -11.81 27.35 -11.04
N PRO A 125 -11.61 28.29 -10.07
CA PRO A 125 -11.33 27.89 -8.67
C PRO A 125 -12.44 27.04 -8.02
N ASN A 126 -13.68 27.18 -8.48
CA ASN A 126 -14.87 26.45 -8.00
C ASN A 126 -15.22 25.23 -8.88
N ASP A 127 -14.33 24.80 -9.76
CA ASP A 127 -14.56 23.64 -10.61
C ASP A 127 -14.76 22.38 -9.76
N ARG A 128 -15.91 21.73 -9.94
CA ARG A 128 -16.28 20.54 -9.15
C ARG A 128 -15.62 19.25 -9.65
N TYR A 129 -15.17 19.23 -10.89
CA TYR A 129 -14.52 18.04 -11.46
C TYR A 129 -13.14 17.80 -10.83
N ARG A 130 -12.37 18.88 -10.62
CA ARG A 130 -11.07 18.85 -9.94
C ARG A 130 -11.20 19.33 -8.49
N ASN A 131 -12.11 18.72 -7.74
CA ASN A 131 -12.30 19.04 -6.34
C ASN A 131 -11.51 18.07 -5.46
N PRO A 132 -10.57 18.53 -4.59
CA PRO A 132 -9.80 17.69 -3.68
C PRO A 132 -10.67 16.97 -2.63
N GLU A 133 -11.97 17.27 -2.55
CA GLU A 133 -12.93 16.62 -1.69
C GLU A 133 -13.80 15.57 -2.43
N ASN A 134 -13.56 15.30 -3.71
CA ASN A 134 -14.22 14.24 -4.48
C ASN A 134 -13.66 12.84 -4.13
N TYR A 135 -13.66 12.54 -2.84
CA TYR A 135 -13.26 11.27 -2.26
C TYR A 135 -14.39 10.73 -1.40
N TYR A 136 -14.56 9.40 -1.38
CA TYR A 136 -15.78 8.77 -0.90
C TYR A 136 -15.46 7.67 0.10
N PHE A 137 -16.17 7.65 1.22
CA PHE A 137 -16.19 6.54 2.15
C PHE A 137 -17.33 5.58 1.80
N SER A 138 -17.05 4.28 1.87
CA SER A 138 -18.04 3.20 1.80
C SER A 138 -17.74 2.18 2.90
N ILE A 139 -18.73 1.76 3.66
CA ILE A 139 -18.63 0.71 4.69
C ILE A 139 -19.51 -0.45 4.27
N PHE A 140 -18.96 -1.64 4.23
CA PHE A 140 -19.58 -2.89 3.78
C PHE A 140 -19.81 -3.82 4.96
N GLY A 141 -21.06 -4.13 5.26
CA GLY A 141 -21.47 -4.82 6.47
C GLY A 141 -21.49 -3.91 7.70
N THR A 142 -21.80 -4.50 8.86
CA THR A 142 -21.81 -3.77 10.13
C THR A 142 -20.47 -3.92 10.83
N PRO A 143 -19.76 -2.83 11.20
CA PRO A 143 -18.54 -2.93 11.98
C PRO A 143 -18.74 -3.74 13.26
N SER A 144 -17.98 -4.84 13.40
CA SER A 144 -18.15 -5.83 14.44
C SER A 144 -16.82 -6.44 14.87
N ALA A 145 -16.74 -6.86 16.13
CA ALA A 145 -15.60 -7.64 16.64
C ALA A 145 -15.67 -9.13 16.28
N SER A 146 -16.84 -9.64 15.84
CA SER A 146 -17.06 -11.07 15.61
C SER A 146 -17.58 -11.40 14.22
N ALA A 147 -18.13 -10.42 13.50
CA ALA A 147 -18.67 -10.61 12.15
C ALA A 147 -17.80 -9.89 11.11
N PRO A 148 -17.70 -10.41 9.88
CA PRO A 148 -16.98 -9.78 8.79
C PRO A 148 -17.56 -8.42 8.41
N TRP A 149 -16.70 -7.45 8.16
CA TRP A 149 -17.02 -6.15 7.58
C TRP A 149 -15.81 -5.58 6.85
N GLY A 150 -16.02 -4.53 6.10
CA GLY A 150 -14.92 -3.83 5.43
C GLY A 150 -15.27 -2.39 5.12
N TRP A 151 -14.33 -1.65 4.59
CA TRP A 151 -14.54 -0.28 4.16
C TRP A 151 -13.57 0.13 3.08
N ARG A 152 -13.94 1.15 2.32
CA ARG A 152 -13.13 1.74 1.26
C ARG A 152 -13.13 3.24 1.38
N PHE A 153 -11.97 3.85 1.09
CA PHE A 153 -11.83 5.28 0.81
C PHE A 153 -11.22 5.45 -0.57
N GLU A 154 -11.96 6.06 -1.48
CA GLU A 154 -11.51 6.15 -2.87
C GLU A 154 -11.88 7.47 -3.53
N GLY A 155 -11.12 7.83 -4.56
CA GLY A 155 -11.33 8.95 -5.45
C GLY A 155 -10.41 8.85 -6.67
N HIS A 156 -10.18 9.97 -7.36
CA HIS A 156 -9.21 10.01 -8.42
C HIS A 156 -7.81 9.73 -7.86
N HIS A 157 -7.10 8.76 -8.45
CA HIS A 157 -5.75 8.29 -8.06
C HIS A 157 -5.62 7.72 -6.63
N LEU A 158 -6.71 7.38 -5.99
CA LEU A 158 -6.68 6.75 -4.68
C LEU A 158 -7.79 5.69 -4.57
N SER A 159 -7.44 4.49 -4.10
CA SER A 159 -8.43 3.52 -3.65
C SER A 159 -7.81 2.62 -2.58
N LEU A 160 -8.25 2.79 -1.35
CA LEU A 160 -7.78 2.07 -0.17
C LEU A 160 -8.92 1.20 0.33
N ASN A 161 -8.71 -0.12 0.30
CA ASN A 161 -9.71 -1.11 0.68
C ASN A 161 -9.24 -1.86 1.93
N PHE A 162 -10.10 -1.96 2.92
CA PHE A 162 -9.81 -2.60 4.20
C PHE A 162 -10.89 -3.63 4.53
N SER A 163 -10.49 -4.74 5.13
CA SER A 163 -11.39 -5.81 5.55
C SER A 163 -11.04 -6.31 6.94
N SER A 164 -12.05 -6.62 7.73
CA SER A 164 -11.94 -7.19 9.06
C SER A 164 -12.83 -8.42 9.16
N ILE A 165 -12.31 -9.51 9.70
CA ILE A 165 -13.03 -10.76 9.85
C ILE A 165 -13.36 -11.05 11.32
N THR A 166 -12.46 -10.71 12.22
CA THR A 166 -12.60 -10.99 13.66
C THR A 166 -12.26 -9.76 14.51
N GLY A 167 -12.70 -8.57 14.07
CA GLY A 167 -12.41 -7.30 14.73
C GLY A 167 -11.01 -6.74 14.49
N LYS A 168 -10.17 -7.49 13.74
CA LYS A 168 -8.84 -7.06 13.28
C LYS A 168 -8.92 -6.68 11.81
N ILE A 169 -8.09 -5.74 11.38
CA ILE A 169 -7.89 -5.51 9.95
C ILE A 169 -6.96 -6.61 9.44
N ASP A 170 -7.52 -7.50 8.63
CA ASP A 170 -6.84 -8.69 8.10
C ASP A 170 -6.58 -8.57 6.60
N GLY A 171 -7.24 -7.62 5.92
CA GLY A 171 -7.03 -7.31 4.50
C GLY A 171 -6.94 -5.80 4.28
N VAL A 172 -5.94 -5.35 3.51
CA VAL A 172 -5.73 -3.93 3.18
C VAL A 172 -5.56 -3.70 1.68
N THR A 173 -6.01 -4.66 0.90
CA THR A 173 -5.84 -4.66 -0.55
C THR A 173 -7.15 -4.93 -1.28
N PRO A 174 -7.27 -4.45 -2.53
CA PRO A 174 -6.33 -3.61 -3.30
C PRO A 174 -6.06 -2.27 -2.61
N SER A 175 -4.78 -1.84 -2.61
CA SER A 175 -4.39 -0.51 -2.14
C SER A 175 -3.70 0.24 -3.27
N PHE A 176 -4.40 1.20 -3.86
CA PHE A 176 -3.95 1.97 -5.01
C PHE A 176 -3.62 3.41 -4.61
N MET A 177 -2.47 3.88 -5.06
CA MET A 177 -2.03 5.26 -4.95
C MET A 177 -1.42 5.70 -6.28
N GLY A 178 -1.95 6.77 -6.88
CA GLY A 178 -1.46 7.34 -8.13
C GLY A 178 -1.06 8.81 -7.98
N SER A 179 -0.38 9.35 -8.98
CA SER A 179 0.02 10.75 -9.02
C SER A 179 -0.05 11.31 -10.43
N ASN A 180 -0.85 12.34 -10.63
CA ASN A 180 -0.90 13.10 -11.86
C ASN A 180 -0.94 14.61 -11.54
N PRO A 181 0.09 15.38 -11.90
CA PRO A 181 1.33 14.90 -12.51
C PRO A 181 2.21 14.10 -11.52
N ALA A 182 3.16 13.29 -12.03
CA ALA A 182 4.19 12.68 -11.19
C ALA A 182 5.05 13.77 -10.53
N ILE A 183 5.43 14.79 -11.33
CA ILE A 183 6.12 16.01 -10.88
C ILE A 183 5.39 17.21 -11.45
N ALA A 184 4.96 18.13 -10.60
CA ALA A 184 4.44 19.43 -11.00
C ALA A 184 5.60 20.30 -11.57
N LYS A 185 5.62 20.51 -12.90
CA LYS A 185 6.74 21.17 -13.60
C LYS A 185 6.69 22.69 -13.53
N ALA A 186 5.52 23.27 -13.26
CA ALA A 186 5.28 24.71 -13.26
C ALA A 186 4.17 25.08 -12.25
N GLY A 187 3.86 26.39 -12.14
CA GLY A 187 2.77 26.92 -11.34
C GLY A 187 3.05 26.96 -9.84
N THR A 188 2.00 27.13 -9.07
CA THR A 188 2.01 27.29 -7.61
C THR A 188 2.61 26.05 -6.91
N TYR A 189 2.44 24.86 -7.48
CA TYR A 189 2.84 23.59 -6.91
C TYR A 189 4.15 23.04 -7.51
N LYS A 190 4.92 23.87 -8.22
CA LYS A 190 6.17 23.44 -8.88
C LYS A 190 7.09 22.66 -7.92
N GLY A 191 7.50 21.48 -8.37
CA GLY A 191 8.38 20.57 -7.61
C GLY A 191 7.63 19.57 -6.71
N LYS A 192 6.29 19.66 -6.62
CA LYS A 192 5.49 18.66 -5.88
C LYS A 192 5.59 17.30 -6.57
N GLU A 193 5.97 16.28 -5.79
CA GLU A 193 6.21 14.90 -6.25
C GLU A 193 5.79 13.94 -5.14
N VAL A 194 4.61 13.32 -5.24
CA VAL A 194 3.99 12.54 -4.15
C VAL A 194 4.59 11.13 -4.06
N LEU A 195 4.76 10.45 -5.19
CA LEU A 195 5.27 9.06 -5.26
C LEU A 195 6.74 9.01 -5.71
N LYS A 196 7.55 9.91 -5.15
CA LYS A 196 8.97 10.05 -5.49
C LYS A 196 9.79 8.82 -5.13
N GLN A 197 9.58 8.28 -3.93
CA GLN A 197 10.39 7.18 -3.42
C GLN A 197 10.13 5.88 -4.18
N GLU A 198 8.89 5.61 -4.54
CA GLU A 198 8.50 4.48 -5.38
C GLU A 198 9.26 4.49 -6.70
N GLN A 199 9.30 5.66 -7.36
CA GLN A 199 10.02 5.82 -8.62
C GLN A 199 11.53 5.71 -8.43
N GLN A 200 12.09 6.42 -7.48
CA GLN A 200 13.54 6.51 -7.31
C GLN A 200 14.15 5.18 -6.89
N LEU A 201 13.57 4.49 -5.92
CA LEU A 201 14.08 3.20 -5.44
C LEU A 201 13.90 2.09 -6.49
N GLY A 202 12.79 2.06 -7.24
CA GLY A 202 12.62 1.13 -8.35
C GLY A 202 13.70 1.31 -9.40
N LYS A 203 13.97 2.55 -9.84
CA LYS A 203 15.06 2.87 -10.78
C LYS A 203 16.43 2.55 -10.20
N GLN A 204 16.68 2.89 -8.94
CA GLN A 204 17.97 2.65 -8.29
C GLN A 204 18.25 1.14 -8.21
N LEU A 205 17.26 0.33 -7.86
CA LEU A 205 17.40 -1.12 -7.83
C LEU A 205 17.74 -1.65 -9.23
N TYR A 206 16.94 -1.35 -10.25
CA TYR A 206 17.17 -1.83 -11.61
C TYR A 206 18.53 -1.38 -12.17
N ASN A 207 18.91 -0.11 -11.99
CA ASN A 207 20.19 0.40 -12.48
C ASN A 207 21.38 -0.20 -11.76
N GLY A 208 21.25 -0.59 -10.49
CA GLY A 208 22.26 -1.28 -9.70
C GLY A 208 22.44 -2.76 -10.02
N LEU A 209 21.59 -3.35 -10.88
CA LEU A 209 21.72 -4.75 -11.31
C LEU A 209 22.89 -4.90 -12.29
N SER A 210 23.56 -6.05 -12.26
CA SER A 210 24.52 -6.45 -13.29
C SER A 210 23.82 -6.72 -14.62
N ASP A 211 24.59 -6.78 -15.72
CA ASP A 211 24.01 -7.05 -17.05
C ASP A 211 23.31 -8.42 -17.12
N SER A 212 23.84 -9.44 -16.43
CA SER A 212 23.22 -10.77 -16.33
C SER A 212 21.90 -10.71 -15.56
N GLN A 213 21.87 -9.98 -14.44
CA GLN A 213 20.66 -9.78 -13.65
C GLN A 213 19.60 -8.97 -14.41
N LYS A 214 20.01 -7.91 -15.13
CA LYS A 214 19.11 -7.12 -15.99
C LYS A 214 18.42 -7.96 -17.04
N LYS A 215 19.14 -8.89 -17.70
CA LYS A 215 18.55 -9.82 -18.68
C LYS A 215 17.42 -10.66 -18.09
N ILE A 216 17.53 -11.05 -16.81
CA ILE A 216 16.50 -11.83 -16.10
C ILE A 216 15.37 -10.92 -15.64
N ALA A 217 15.70 -9.73 -15.11
CA ALA A 217 14.72 -8.80 -14.55
C ALA A 217 13.86 -8.12 -15.62
N THR A 218 14.39 -7.95 -16.86
CA THR A 218 13.69 -7.21 -17.90
C THR A 218 12.62 -8.07 -18.56
N LEU A 219 11.40 -7.55 -18.54
CA LEU A 219 10.26 -8.13 -19.25
C LEU A 219 10.18 -7.56 -20.67
N ASP A 220 9.92 -8.42 -21.64
CA ASP A 220 9.46 -8.03 -22.97
C ASP A 220 7.94 -7.83 -22.92
N LEU A 221 7.53 -6.60 -22.63
CA LEU A 221 6.16 -6.26 -22.29
C LEU A 221 5.74 -4.95 -22.95
N GLU A 222 4.61 -4.96 -23.64
CA GLU A 222 3.88 -3.75 -24.02
C GLU A 222 2.81 -3.46 -22.97
N TRP A 223 2.75 -2.22 -22.49
CA TRP A 223 1.80 -1.83 -21.45
C TRP A 223 1.45 -0.33 -21.55
N GLU A 224 0.29 0.03 -21.02
CA GLU A 224 -0.25 1.40 -20.96
C GLU A 224 -0.70 1.80 -19.55
N ASP A 225 -0.71 0.86 -18.61
CA ASP A 225 -1.14 1.01 -17.22
C ASP A 225 -0.59 -0.16 -16.38
N ILE A 226 -0.86 -0.18 -15.06
CA ILE A 226 -0.67 -1.37 -14.23
C ILE A 226 -1.43 -2.55 -14.84
N LEU A 227 -0.83 -3.73 -14.86
CA LEU A 227 -1.39 -4.89 -15.55
C LEU A 227 -2.66 -5.44 -14.91
N THR A 228 -2.74 -5.36 -13.58
CA THR A 228 -3.92 -5.82 -12.83
C THR A 228 -5.09 -4.86 -12.85
N LYS A 229 -4.91 -3.65 -13.42
CA LYS A 229 -5.98 -2.64 -13.56
C LYS A 229 -6.83 -2.52 -12.29
N ALA A 230 -8.13 -2.27 -12.47
CA ALA A 230 -9.12 -2.28 -11.39
C ALA A 230 -9.83 -3.65 -11.27
N ASP A 231 -9.17 -4.72 -11.66
CA ASP A 231 -9.75 -6.06 -11.64
C ASP A 231 -10.04 -6.52 -10.19
N LYS A 232 -11.12 -7.25 -10.03
CA LYS A 232 -11.49 -7.84 -8.73
C LYS A 232 -10.42 -8.82 -8.23
N ARG A 233 -9.77 -9.56 -9.13
CA ARG A 233 -8.76 -10.57 -8.80
C ARG A 233 -7.50 -10.38 -9.62
N VAL A 234 -6.38 -10.67 -8.99
CA VAL A 234 -5.10 -10.76 -9.70
C VAL A 234 -5.10 -11.98 -10.61
N THR A 235 -4.73 -11.78 -11.88
CA THR A 235 -4.61 -12.83 -12.89
C THR A 235 -3.17 -13.06 -13.36
N LEU A 236 -2.19 -12.46 -12.69
CA LEU A 236 -0.77 -12.66 -12.96
C LEU A 236 -0.28 -13.94 -12.25
N ASP A 237 -0.40 -15.08 -12.94
CA ASP A 237 -0.11 -16.39 -12.34
C ASP A 237 1.39 -16.74 -12.32
N LYS A 238 2.21 -16.04 -13.12
CA LYS A 238 3.64 -16.35 -13.23
C LYS A 238 4.49 -15.41 -12.41
N LEU A 239 5.38 -15.97 -11.62
CA LEU A 239 6.47 -15.25 -10.97
C LEU A 239 7.60 -15.06 -11.98
N GLU A 240 7.75 -13.86 -12.52
CA GLU A 240 8.75 -13.51 -13.53
C GLU A 240 9.65 -12.40 -13.03
N GLY A 241 10.88 -12.38 -13.54
CA GLY A 241 11.91 -11.41 -13.18
C GLY A 241 13.05 -12.03 -12.37
N LEU A 242 13.87 -11.20 -11.76
CA LEU A 242 15.00 -11.58 -10.94
C LEU A 242 14.55 -11.96 -9.54
N LYS A 243 14.92 -13.17 -9.09
CA LYS A 243 14.61 -13.62 -7.74
C LYS A 243 15.41 -12.82 -6.71
N VAL A 244 14.77 -12.38 -5.63
CA VAL A 244 15.37 -11.52 -4.61
C VAL A 244 16.55 -12.20 -3.90
N SER A 245 16.57 -13.52 -3.79
CA SER A 245 17.71 -14.28 -3.27
C SER A 245 18.98 -14.19 -4.13
N GLU A 246 18.88 -13.71 -5.38
CA GLU A 246 20.00 -13.50 -6.29
C GLU A 246 20.57 -12.07 -6.23
N LEU A 247 19.99 -11.19 -5.42
CA LEU A 247 20.48 -9.85 -5.16
C LEU A 247 21.69 -9.91 -4.23
N ASN A 248 22.72 -9.08 -4.52
CA ASN A 248 23.79 -8.84 -3.57
C ASN A 248 23.30 -7.98 -2.39
N LYS A 249 24.15 -7.79 -1.38
CA LYS A 249 23.79 -7.09 -0.14
C LYS A 249 23.27 -5.66 -0.38
N ASP A 250 23.90 -4.90 -1.27
CA ASP A 250 23.52 -3.51 -1.53
C ASP A 250 22.21 -3.44 -2.33
N GLN A 251 22.06 -4.28 -3.35
CA GLN A 251 20.82 -4.42 -4.11
C GLN A 251 19.66 -4.88 -3.23
N ARG A 252 19.91 -5.83 -2.33
CA ARG A 252 18.91 -6.32 -1.37
C ARG A 252 18.44 -5.20 -0.44
N LYS A 253 19.36 -4.36 0.04
CA LYS A 253 18.99 -3.21 0.86
C LYS A 253 18.04 -2.27 0.12
N ILE A 254 18.32 -1.95 -1.15
CA ILE A 254 17.45 -1.09 -1.97
C ILE A 254 16.08 -1.75 -2.17
N PHE A 255 16.04 -3.07 -2.38
CA PHE A 255 14.79 -3.83 -2.50
C PHE A 255 13.97 -3.76 -1.20
N ASP A 256 14.62 -3.96 -0.05
CA ASP A 256 13.96 -3.89 1.26
C ASP A 256 13.44 -2.47 1.54
N ASP A 257 14.21 -1.43 1.20
CA ASP A 257 13.79 -0.03 1.29
C ASP A 257 12.56 0.23 0.37
N LEU A 258 12.55 -0.32 -0.85
CA LEU A 258 11.43 -0.20 -1.79
C LEU A 258 10.18 -0.91 -1.25
N LEU A 259 10.30 -2.13 -0.75
CA LEU A 259 9.19 -2.86 -0.14
C LEU A 259 8.63 -2.09 1.07
N GLN A 260 9.51 -1.50 1.88
CA GLN A 260 9.12 -0.68 3.03
C GLN A 260 8.37 0.59 2.63
N VAL A 261 8.64 1.20 1.47
CA VAL A 261 7.87 2.37 0.97
C VAL A 261 6.39 2.02 0.77
N TYR A 262 6.09 0.80 0.36
CA TYR A 262 4.71 0.33 0.20
C TYR A 262 4.07 -0.10 1.51
N LEU A 263 4.68 -1.02 2.23
CA LEU A 263 4.14 -1.54 3.49
C LEU A 263 4.15 -0.48 4.60
N GLY A 264 5.10 0.45 4.56
CA GLY A 264 5.19 1.58 5.49
C GLY A 264 4.07 2.62 5.35
N ASN A 265 3.19 2.53 4.35
CA ASN A 265 1.96 3.31 4.29
C ASN A 265 0.90 2.82 5.30
N LEU A 266 1.05 1.60 5.79
CA LEU A 266 0.10 0.95 6.70
C LEU A 266 0.51 1.16 8.15
N GLU A 267 -0.46 1.07 9.06
CA GLU A 267 -0.17 1.03 10.49
C GLU A 267 0.77 -0.14 10.84
N LYS A 268 1.60 0.06 11.86
CA LYS A 268 2.68 -0.86 12.21
C LYS A 268 2.21 -2.30 12.39
N TYR A 269 1.09 -2.52 13.08
CA TYR A 269 0.59 -3.88 13.33
C TYR A 269 0.16 -4.57 12.02
N ILE A 270 -0.38 -3.82 11.05
CA ILE A 270 -0.77 -4.35 9.73
C ILE A 270 0.49 -4.67 8.91
N THR A 271 1.49 -3.78 8.94
CA THR A 271 2.79 -4.03 8.29
C THR A 271 3.43 -5.32 8.81
N LEU A 272 3.45 -5.51 10.14
CA LEU A 272 3.98 -6.73 10.75
C LEU A 272 3.19 -7.98 10.34
N TYR A 273 1.86 -7.90 10.25
CA TYR A 273 1.02 -8.98 9.77
C TYR A 273 1.36 -9.37 8.31
N TYR A 274 1.54 -8.40 7.42
CA TYR A 274 1.93 -8.68 6.03
C TYR A 274 3.36 -9.23 5.92
N MET A 275 4.30 -8.73 6.72
CA MET A 275 5.65 -9.29 6.79
C MET A 275 5.64 -10.75 7.24
N GLN A 276 4.87 -11.08 8.28
CA GLN A 276 4.70 -12.47 8.72
C GLN A 276 4.08 -13.34 7.63
N ARG A 277 3.07 -12.85 6.90
CA ARG A 277 2.48 -13.58 5.77
C ARG A 277 3.50 -13.84 4.65
N ILE A 278 4.39 -12.89 4.37
CA ILE A 278 5.47 -13.08 3.40
C ILE A 278 6.41 -14.19 3.89
N ASP A 279 6.80 -14.16 5.17
CA ASP A 279 7.71 -15.14 5.76
C ASP A 279 7.09 -16.55 5.77
N ASP A 280 5.83 -16.68 6.15
CA ASP A 280 5.08 -17.95 6.17
C ASP A 280 4.92 -18.57 4.77
N ASN A 281 5.04 -17.76 3.70
CA ASN A 281 4.88 -18.17 2.31
C ASN A 281 6.21 -18.15 1.53
N GLY A 282 7.31 -18.41 2.20
CA GLY A 282 8.62 -18.62 1.60
C GLY A 282 9.60 -17.45 1.75
N GLY A 283 9.18 -16.38 2.38
CA GLY A 283 10.02 -15.24 2.72
C GLY A 283 10.35 -14.32 1.54
N ILE A 284 10.89 -13.15 1.86
CA ILE A 284 11.26 -12.12 0.88
C ILE A 284 12.22 -12.66 -0.20
N GLY A 285 13.13 -13.58 0.15
CA GLY A 285 14.08 -14.18 -0.80
C GLY A 285 13.43 -14.91 -1.97
N ASN A 286 12.18 -15.35 -1.82
CA ASN A 286 11.38 -16.02 -2.86
C ASN A 286 10.49 -15.07 -3.66
N MET A 287 10.55 -13.77 -3.40
CA MET A 287 9.90 -12.76 -4.25
C MET A 287 10.74 -12.50 -5.51
N TYR A 288 10.13 -11.84 -6.49
CA TYR A 288 10.75 -11.50 -7.77
C TYR A 288 10.61 -10.02 -8.05
N PHE A 289 11.64 -9.43 -8.61
CA PHE A 289 11.63 -8.07 -9.13
C PHE A 289 11.70 -8.10 -10.65
N ALA A 290 10.76 -7.44 -11.31
CA ALA A 290 10.73 -7.34 -12.76
C ALA A 290 10.59 -5.88 -13.21
N TRP A 291 11.12 -5.59 -14.39
CA TRP A 291 11.19 -4.26 -14.98
C TRP A 291 10.82 -4.28 -16.45
N ALA A 292 10.17 -3.22 -16.94
CA ALA A 292 10.00 -2.97 -18.37
C ALA A 292 10.22 -1.48 -18.68
N GLY A 293 10.71 -1.18 -19.87
CA GLY A 293 10.90 0.18 -20.38
C GLY A 293 12.22 0.82 -20.01
N SER A 294 12.24 2.15 -20.03
CA SER A 294 13.48 2.94 -19.92
C SER A 294 14.03 2.98 -18.48
N PRO A 295 15.32 2.65 -18.28
CA PRO A 295 15.94 2.73 -16.96
C PRO A 295 16.30 4.16 -16.53
N THR A 296 16.28 5.14 -17.45
CA THR A 296 16.69 6.52 -17.20
C THR A 296 15.56 7.51 -17.34
N LYS A 297 15.14 7.79 -18.60
CA LYS A 297 14.07 8.73 -18.93
C LYS A 297 13.01 8.03 -19.75
N GLY A 298 11.76 8.48 -19.60
CA GLY A 298 10.61 7.92 -20.31
C GLY A 298 9.86 6.87 -19.47
N LYS A 299 8.91 6.23 -20.15
CA LYS A 299 8.01 5.28 -19.50
C LYS A 299 8.75 4.05 -18.98
N HIS A 300 8.34 3.60 -17.81
CA HIS A 300 8.79 2.36 -17.22
C HIS A 300 7.70 1.74 -16.35
N TYR A 301 7.83 0.46 -16.16
CA TYR A 301 7.01 -0.36 -15.28
C TYR A 301 7.93 -1.21 -14.42
N TYR A 302 7.56 -1.43 -13.18
CA TYR A 302 8.15 -2.51 -12.39
C TYR A 302 7.10 -3.22 -11.56
N ARG A 303 7.42 -4.45 -11.19
CA ARG A 303 6.64 -5.18 -10.20
C ARG A 303 7.53 -5.92 -9.21
N ILE A 304 7.01 -6.07 -8.00
CA ILE A 304 7.50 -7.00 -6.99
C ILE A 304 6.42 -8.06 -6.83
N HIS A 305 6.73 -9.32 -7.04
CA HIS A 305 5.75 -10.39 -7.04
C HIS A 305 6.23 -11.57 -6.19
N GLY A 306 5.42 -11.95 -5.20
CA GLY A 306 5.63 -13.10 -4.32
C GLY A 306 4.38 -13.96 -4.22
N ALA A 307 4.42 -14.98 -3.38
CA ALA A 307 3.30 -15.92 -3.20
C ALA A 307 2.02 -15.26 -2.66
N THR A 308 2.15 -14.16 -1.91
CA THR A 308 1.02 -13.46 -1.27
C THR A 308 0.89 -12.01 -1.70
N LEU A 309 1.96 -11.40 -2.18
CA LEU A 309 2.03 -9.97 -2.43
C LEU A 309 2.41 -9.69 -3.88
N LEU A 310 1.69 -8.75 -4.49
CA LEU A 310 2.03 -8.13 -5.76
C LEU A 310 2.04 -6.61 -5.59
N ILE A 311 3.12 -5.98 -6.00
CA ILE A 311 3.24 -4.54 -6.16
C ILE A 311 3.45 -4.26 -7.64
N GLU A 312 2.73 -3.29 -8.19
CA GLU A 312 2.97 -2.76 -9.52
C GLU A 312 3.16 -1.24 -9.46
N TYR A 313 4.05 -0.76 -10.30
CA TYR A 313 4.28 0.65 -10.55
C TYR A 313 4.34 0.88 -12.06
N ASP A 314 3.61 1.85 -12.53
CA ASP A 314 3.58 2.29 -13.92
C ASP A 314 3.67 3.83 -14.01
N ASN A 315 4.39 4.33 -15.00
CA ASN A 315 4.34 5.74 -15.38
C ASN A 315 4.22 5.94 -16.90
N SER A 316 3.55 5.04 -17.59
CA SER A 316 3.50 5.03 -19.07
C SER A 316 2.82 6.26 -19.69
N GLN A 317 1.97 6.96 -18.96
CA GLN A 317 1.13 8.04 -19.45
C GLN A 317 1.80 9.42 -19.31
N ASN A 318 1.33 10.41 -20.11
CA ASN A 318 1.75 11.82 -20.06
C ASN A 318 3.28 12.03 -20.10
N ASP A 319 3.96 11.39 -21.08
CA ASP A 319 5.43 11.44 -21.20
C ASP A 319 6.13 11.03 -19.89
N ALA A 320 5.70 9.93 -19.29
CA ALA A 320 6.19 9.43 -18.01
C ALA A 320 5.99 10.39 -16.82
N ASN A 321 4.99 11.28 -16.90
CA ASN A 321 4.65 12.22 -15.84
C ASN A 321 3.28 11.92 -15.19
N HIS A 322 2.87 10.66 -15.18
CA HIS A 322 1.64 10.16 -14.59
C HIS A 322 1.92 8.77 -14.01
N VAL A 323 1.68 8.59 -12.73
CA VAL A 323 2.03 7.38 -12.00
C VAL A 323 0.77 6.67 -11.53
N HIS A 324 0.73 5.36 -11.77
CA HIS A 324 -0.17 4.42 -11.14
C HIS A 324 0.62 3.40 -10.34
N SER A 325 0.23 3.15 -9.11
CA SER A 325 0.87 2.16 -8.27
C SER A 325 -0.15 1.43 -7.40
N VAL A 326 0.00 0.13 -7.27
CA VAL A 326 -0.93 -0.71 -6.52
C VAL A 326 -0.20 -1.76 -5.70
N LEU A 327 -0.70 -1.99 -4.51
CA LEU A 327 -0.38 -3.13 -3.66
C LEU A 327 -1.59 -4.08 -3.67
N ARG A 328 -1.35 -5.35 -4.01
CA ARG A 328 -2.36 -6.43 -4.06
C ARG A 328 -1.94 -7.59 -3.16
N ASP A 329 -2.90 -8.27 -2.58
CA ASP A 329 -2.70 -9.59 -1.99
C ASP A 329 -3.31 -10.64 -2.93
N VAL A 330 -2.46 -11.41 -3.60
CA VAL A 330 -2.90 -12.36 -4.65
C VAL A 330 -3.81 -13.48 -4.13
N GLN A 331 -3.85 -13.66 -2.81
CA GLN A 331 -4.69 -14.66 -2.15
C GLN A 331 -5.87 -14.04 -1.39
N ASN A 332 -5.76 -12.78 -0.95
CA ASN A 332 -6.66 -12.20 0.04
C ASN A 332 -7.13 -10.76 -0.27
N ASP A 333 -7.14 -10.36 -1.54
CA ASP A 333 -7.76 -9.09 -1.93
C ASP A 333 -9.19 -9.00 -1.39
N PHE A 334 -9.57 -7.86 -0.84
CA PHE A 334 -10.85 -7.61 -0.14
C PHE A 334 -11.10 -8.53 1.08
N GLY A 335 -10.09 -9.23 1.60
CA GLY A 335 -10.27 -10.22 2.67
C GLY A 335 -11.02 -11.49 2.22
N GLU A 336 -11.10 -11.78 0.91
CA GLU A 336 -11.92 -12.89 0.37
C GLU A 336 -11.47 -14.27 0.85
N ASP A 337 -10.17 -14.52 1.02
CA ASP A 337 -9.69 -15.82 1.50
C ASP A 337 -10.01 -16.01 2.98
N LEU A 338 -9.84 -14.99 3.79
CA LEU A 338 -10.19 -15.00 5.21
C LEU A 338 -11.70 -15.15 5.41
N LEU A 339 -12.49 -14.45 4.60
CA LEU A 339 -13.94 -14.57 4.61
C LEU A 339 -14.38 -16.00 4.27
N ARG A 340 -13.76 -16.62 3.27
CA ARG A 340 -14.01 -18.02 2.89
C ARG A 340 -13.62 -18.98 4.00
N LYS A 341 -12.50 -18.77 4.68
CA LYS A 341 -12.07 -19.55 5.85
C LYS A 341 -13.07 -19.39 6.99
N HIS A 342 -13.48 -18.16 7.31
CA HIS A 342 -14.47 -17.89 8.34
C HIS A 342 -15.78 -18.65 8.11
N TYR A 343 -16.39 -18.59 6.90
CA TYR A 343 -17.62 -19.32 6.58
C TYR A 343 -17.47 -20.83 6.58
N LYS A 344 -16.26 -21.39 6.40
CA LYS A 344 -16.02 -22.83 6.50
C LYS A 344 -15.87 -23.32 7.94
N THR A 345 -15.41 -22.46 8.85
CA THR A 345 -15.08 -22.84 10.24
C THR A 345 -16.15 -22.45 11.25
N THR A 346 -16.96 -21.46 10.94
CA THR A 346 -18.01 -20.94 11.81
C THR A 346 -19.38 -21.42 11.31
N LYS A 347 -20.13 -22.16 12.14
CA LYS A 347 -21.53 -22.46 11.85
C LYS A 347 -22.33 -21.16 12.01
N HIS A 348 -22.94 -20.73 10.94
CA HIS A 348 -23.93 -19.66 10.94
C HIS A 348 -25.30 -20.34 10.95
N ASP A 349 -26.03 -20.22 12.06
CA ASP A 349 -27.41 -20.67 12.20
C ASP A 349 -28.33 -19.77 11.37
#